data_9a98d63db2379d4a5bd997af17287037
#
_entry.id   9a98d63db2379d4a5bd997af17287037
#
_cell.length_a   1.000
_cell.length_b   1.000
_cell.length_c   1.000
_cell.angle_alpha   90.00
_cell.angle_beta   90.00
_cell.angle_gamma   90.00
#
_symmetry.space_group_name_H-M   'P 1'
#
loop_
_entity.id
_entity.type
_entity.pdbx_description
1 polymer ?
#
loop_
_entity_poly.entity_id
_entity_poly.type
_entity_poly.pdbx_seq_one_letter_code
_entity_poly.pdbx_strand_id
1 'polypeptide(L)'
;MSSALSYGVGFVIILTTGILYERWKKKDALQKQIDDYEYVRKYLLTESTLAKVEKPILWVPLHFEYNARHWQSFGSRGSLCMNKPYFGLCIRSIIEKCGNDFQVCLVDDASFNKIIPGWTTRVQNLPNPLQQHMRYLAMAKLLYSYGGMMIPPSFICLRNLYSVYSVGVSNMTMFTGELIATSNTSTITTFFPSMKIMGCLKESPVMGDFVNYLEQAISSDYTAEMEFTGGPQRWIYEKALENRIMIINAKIFGAKDRSGNAVMLETLIGDVDVQYDKTLSGIYIDDDELVKRTSLNWFVRMSPRQVLESDTLIGKYLLISNAKYL
;
A
#
# COMPACT_ATOMS: atom_id res chain seq x y z
N MET A 1 1.60 44.16 47.72
CA MET A 1 2.71 43.49 46.95
C MET A 1 2.65 41.97 46.92
N SER A 2 1.90 41.28 47.78
CA SER A 2 1.83 39.81 47.83
C SER A 2 0.96 39.17 46.71
N SER A 3 -0.10 39.80 46.27
CA SER A 3 -1.03 39.23 45.26
C SER A 3 -0.42 39.16 43.84
N ALA A 4 0.32 40.19 43.42
CA ALA A 4 0.98 40.19 42.11
C ALA A 4 2.05 39.10 41.97
N LEU A 5 2.73 38.81 43.07
CA LEU A 5 3.73 37.75 43.12
C LEU A 5 3.10 36.37 43.00
N SER A 6 1.94 36.15 43.66
CA SER A 6 1.18 34.90 43.56
C SER A 6 0.65 34.64 42.16
N TYR A 7 0.15 35.67 41.45
CA TYR A 7 -0.27 35.55 40.07
C TYR A 7 0.89 35.26 39.12
N GLY A 8 2.05 35.88 39.34
CA GLY A 8 3.27 35.61 38.58
C GLY A 8 3.75 34.16 38.74
N VAL A 9 3.78 33.65 39.99
CA VAL A 9 4.13 32.25 40.25
C VAL A 9 3.13 31.28 39.64
N GLY A 10 1.83 31.56 39.77
CA GLY A 10 0.77 30.73 39.13
C GLY A 10 0.91 30.66 37.61
N PHE A 11 1.22 31.80 36.97
CA PHE A 11 1.42 31.84 35.51
C PHE A 11 2.64 31.02 35.05
N VAL A 12 3.75 31.12 35.80
CA VAL A 12 4.97 30.33 35.54
C VAL A 12 4.69 28.84 35.69
N ILE A 13 3.94 28.42 36.72
CA ILE A 13 3.58 27.02 36.92
C ILE A 13 2.72 26.51 35.73
N ILE A 14 1.73 27.27 35.30
CA ILE A 14 0.89 26.88 34.15
C ILE A 14 1.71 26.77 32.86
N LEU A 15 2.63 27.71 32.60
CA LEU A 15 3.50 27.64 31.42
C LEU A 15 4.46 26.44 31.50
N THR A 16 5.07 26.18 32.64
CA THR A 16 6.01 25.06 32.79
C THR A 16 5.29 23.71 32.68
N THR A 17 4.11 23.58 33.27
CA THR A 17 3.28 22.35 33.13
C THR A 17 2.82 22.16 31.70
N GLY A 18 2.43 23.22 30.97
CA GLY A 18 2.08 23.17 29.57
C GLY A 18 3.26 22.68 28.68
N ILE A 19 4.46 23.25 28.89
CA ILE A 19 5.67 22.86 28.16
C ILE A 19 6.07 21.40 28.48
N LEU A 20 5.99 21.00 29.75
CA LEU A 20 6.26 19.62 30.16
C LEU A 20 5.27 18.63 29.58
N TYR A 21 3.97 18.98 29.56
CA TYR A 21 2.92 18.17 28.95
C TYR A 21 3.12 18.01 27.44
N GLU A 22 3.46 19.11 26.73
CA GLU A 22 3.76 19.02 25.29
C GLU A 22 5.01 18.18 25.00
N ARG A 23 6.05 18.29 25.80
CA ARG A 23 7.26 17.47 25.69
C ARG A 23 6.96 16.00 25.95
N TRP A 24 6.18 15.71 26.96
CA TRP A 24 5.76 14.34 27.27
C TRP A 24 4.90 13.75 26.16
N LYS A 25 3.91 14.51 25.64
CA LYS A 25 3.06 14.11 24.52
C LYS A 25 3.87 13.87 23.24
N LYS A 26 4.87 14.72 22.95
CA LYS A 26 5.78 14.52 21.81
C LYS A 26 6.64 13.27 21.98
N LYS A 27 7.13 13.01 23.20
CA LYS A 27 7.93 11.82 23.50
C LYS A 27 7.11 10.53 23.39
N ASP A 28 5.87 10.53 23.87
CA ASP A 28 4.94 9.39 23.77
C ASP A 28 4.55 9.12 22.30
N ALA A 29 4.28 10.17 21.52
CA ALA A 29 4.02 10.04 20.08
C ALA A 29 5.25 9.52 19.32
N LEU A 30 6.46 9.95 19.67
CA LEU A 30 7.69 9.46 19.08
C LEU A 30 7.94 7.99 19.44
N GLN A 31 7.69 7.59 20.69
CA GLN A 31 7.83 6.20 21.12
C GLN A 31 6.86 5.29 20.39
N LYS A 32 5.58 5.66 20.26
CA LYS A 32 4.60 4.90 19.46
C LYS A 32 4.99 4.79 17.99
N GLN A 33 5.59 5.84 17.41
CA GLN A 33 6.11 5.79 16.04
C GLN A 33 7.28 4.83 15.89
N ILE A 34 8.18 4.77 16.90
CA ILE A 34 9.30 3.82 16.93
C ILE A 34 8.76 2.40 17.04
N ASP A 35 7.78 2.16 17.91
CA ASP A 35 7.14 0.85 18.09
C ASP A 35 6.44 0.39 16.81
N ASP A 36 5.73 1.28 16.10
CA ASP A 36 5.11 0.97 14.80
C ASP A 36 6.17 0.66 13.73
N TYR A 37 7.28 1.40 13.71
CA TYR A 37 8.38 1.13 12.78
C TYR A 37 9.10 -0.19 13.09
N GLU A 38 9.35 -0.50 14.37
CA GLU A 38 9.94 -1.78 14.77
C GLU A 38 9.01 -2.95 14.46
N TYR A 39 7.71 -2.77 14.63
CA TYR A 39 6.71 -3.76 14.23
C TYR A 39 6.77 -4.04 12.72
N VAL A 40 6.78 -3.00 11.89
CA VAL A 40 6.93 -3.13 10.43
C VAL A 40 8.28 -3.75 10.05
N ARG A 41 9.37 -3.34 10.72
CA ARG A 41 10.72 -3.86 10.49
C ARG A 41 10.86 -5.36 10.76
N LYS A 42 10.10 -5.91 11.70
CA LYS A 42 10.08 -7.35 12.00
C LYS A 42 9.62 -8.19 10.79
N TYR A 43 8.83 -7.62 9.91
CA TYR A 43 8.34 -8.27 8.69
C TYR A 43 9.16 -7.92 7.44
N LEU A 44 10.19 -7.06 7.58
CA LEU A 44 11.16 -6.86 6.51
C LEU A 44 12.01 -8.13 6.35
N LEU A 45 12.10 -8.58 5.11
CA LEU A 45 12.78 -9.83 4.76
C LEU A 45 14.27 -9.84 5.11
N THR A 46 14.67 -10.90 5.81
CA THR A 46 16.04 -11.40 5.81
C THR A 46 16.11 -12.64 4.92
N GLU A 47 17.18 -12.81 4.17
CA GLU A 47 17.38 -13.88 3.15
C GLU A 47 17.10 -15.30 3.68
N SER A 48 17.28 -15.55 4.98
CA SER A 48 17.10 -16.86 5.60
C SER A 48 15.64 -17.30 5.77
N THR A 49 14.68 -16.38 5.68
CA THR A 49 13.26 -16.68 5.93
C THR A 49 12.52 -17.23 4.72
N LEU A 50 12.94 -16.88 3.49
CA LEU A 50 12.26 -17.32 2.27
C LEU A 50 12.47 -18.79 1.91
N ALA A 51 13.60 -19.36 2.27
CA ALA A 51 13.95 -20.75 1.89
C ALA A 51 13.14 -21.85 2.63
N LYS A 52 12.41 -21.48 3.72
CA LYS A 52 11.68 -22.41 4.58
C LYS A 52 10.18 -22.15 4.63
N VAL A 53 9.64 -21.37 3.68
CA VAL A 53 8.24 -20.95 3.74
C VAL A 53 7.34 -22.07 3.16
N GLU A 54 6.53 -22.68 4.00
CA GLU A 54 5.47 -23.64 3.60
C GLU A 54 4.17 -22.91 3.17
N LYS A 55 3.98 -21.66 3.61
CA LYS A 55 2.79 -20.84 3.32
C LYS A 55 3.00 -19.98 2.08
N PRO A 56 1.94 -19.68 1.31
CA PRO A 56 2.07 -18.72 0.23
C PRO A 56 2.53 -17.35 0.75
N ILE A 57 3.29 -16.62 -0.05
CA ILE A 57 3.84 -15.32 0.32
C ILE A 57 2.86 -14.22 -0.07
N LEU A 58 2.60 -13.28 0.86
CA LEU A 58 1.88 -12.05 0.59
C LEU A 58 2.86 -10.89 0.52
N TRP A 59 3.13 -10.45 -0.70
CA TRP A 59 4.07 -9.39 -0.99
C TRP A 59 3.42 -8.02 -0.83
N VAL A 60 4.01 -7.14 -0.02
CA VAL A 60 3.58 -5.75 0.14
C VAL A 60 4.73 -4.85 -0.26
N PRO A 61 4.71 -4.25 -1.47
CA PRO A 61 5.76 -3.35 -1.92
C PRO A 61 5.70 -2.04 -1.13
N LEU A 62 6.81 -1.69 -0.49
CA LEU A 62 6.91 -0.51 0.36
C LEU A 62 8.02 0.39 -0.14
N HIS A 63 7.68 1.48 -0.79
CA HIS A 63 8.65 2.43 -1.30
C HIS A 63 8.85 3.55 -0.29
N PHE A 64 10.07 3.65 0.23
CA PHE A 64 10.45 4.76 1.10
C PHE A 64 10.90 5.93 0.24
N GLU A 65 10.11 6.97 0.21
CA GLU A 65 10.55 8.26 -0.31
C GLU A 65 11.25 9.00 0.83
N TYR A 66 12.56 9.21 0.69
CA TYR A 66 13.28 10.09 1.59
C TYR A 66 12.78 11.52 1.38
N ASN A 67 12.26 12.12 2.46
CA ASN A 67 11.96 13.53 2.42
C ASN A 67 13.29 14.31 2.38
N ALA A 68 13.79 14.62 1.18
CA ALA A 68 15.00 15.41 0.96
C ALA A 68 14.92 16.85 1.53
N ARG A 69 13.75 17.27 2.04
CA ARG A 69 13.50 18.57 2.66
C ARG A 69 13.30 18.46 4.17
N HIS A 70 14.06 17.59 4.83
CA HIS A 70 14.05 17.50 6.28
C HIS A 70 14.80 18.69 6.90
N TRP A 71 14.07 19.72 7.32
CA TRP A 71 14.58 20.83 8.12
C TRP A 71 13.95 20.76 9.50
N GLN A 72 14.76 20.47 10.54
CA GLN A 72 14.27 20.34 11.92
C GLN A 72 13.59 21.61 12.45
N SER A 73 13.91 22.78 11.91
CA SER A 73 13.45 24.09 12.40
C SER A 73 12.17 24.62 11.76
N PHE A 74 11.66 24.04 10.70
CA PHE A 74 10.52 24.61 9.92
C PHE A 74 9.24 23.77 9.97
N GLY A 75 8.99 22.99 11.00
CA GLY A 75 7.77 22.15 11.07
C GLY A 75 7.65 21.17 9.89
N SER A 76 8.72 21.02 9.11
CA SER A 76 8.83 19.97 8.12
C SER A 76 8.76 18.63 8.84
N ARG A 77 8.11 17.65 8.26
CA ARG A 77 7.96 16.32 8.81
C ARG A 77 9.35 15.73 9.14
N GLY A 78 9.80 15.93 10.37
CA GLY A 78 11.03 15.39 10.92
C GLY A 78 10.89 13.93 11.33
N SER A 79 10.05 13.17 10.67
CA SER A 79 9.86 11.77 11.01
C SER A 79 10.53 10.90 9.96
N LEU A 80 11.25 9.90 10.43
CA LEU A 80 11.62 8.71 9.68
C LEU A 80 10.37 7.86 9.31
N CYS A 81 9.17 8.39 9.59
CA CYS A 81 7.91 7.75 9.28
C CYS A 81 7.71 7.67 7.76
N MET A 82 7.01 6.62 7.36
CA MET A 82 6.48 6.49 6.00
C MET A 82 5.83 7.81 5.57
N ASN A 83 6.11 8.27 4.38
CA ASN A 83 5.58 9.54 3.85
C ASN A 83 4.03 9.61 3.86
N LYS A 84 3.39 8.44 3.97
CA LYS A 84 1.94 8.27 4.10
C LYS A 84 1.65 7.53 5.41
N PRO A 85 1.46 8.25 6.55
CA PRO A 85 1.36 7.62 7.88
C PRO A 85 0.25 6.58 8.02
N TYR A 86 -0.86 6.70 7.26
CA TYR A 86 -1.95 5.73 7.28
C TYR A 86 -1.54 4.34 6.74
N PHE A 87 -0.45 4.22 5.98
CA PHE A 87 0.07 2.91 5.54
C PHE A 87 0.36 1.97 6.72
N GLY A 88 0.84 2.52 7.84
CA GLY A 88 1.06 1.73 9.05
C GLY A 88 -0.20 1.00 9.51
N LEU A 89 -1.36 1.69 9.48
CA LEU A 89 -2.65 1.10 9.84
C LEU A 89 -3.12 0.05 8.81
N CYS A 90 -2.93 0.31 7.52
CA CYS A 90 -3.25 -0.64 6.46
C CYS A 90 -2.39 -1.90 6.57
N ILE A 91 -1.07 -1.76 6.69
CA ILE A 91 -0.13 -2.89 6.82
C ILE A 91 -0.45 -3.72 8.07
N ARG A 92 -0.77 -3.06 9.20
CA ARG A 92 -1.20 -3.75 10.42
C ARG A 92 -2.45 -4.61 10.16
N SER A 93 -3.46 -4.08 9.46
CA SER A 93 -4.66 -4.83 9.10
C SER A 93 -4.34 -6.05 8.22
N ILE A 94 -3.41 -5.91 7.27
CA ILE A 94 -2.95 -7.00 6.41
C ILE A 94 -2.29 -8.10 7.25
N ILE A 95 -1.36 -7.74 8.13
CA ILE A 95 -0.64 -8.68 8.99
C ILE A 95 -1.62 -9.43 9.91
N GLU A 96 -2.57 -8.69 10.50
CA GLU A 96 -3.55 -9.29 11.41
C GLU A 96 -4.47 -10.29 10.72
N LYS A 97 -5.01 -9.93 9.56
CA LYS A 97 -5.99 -10.78 8.86
C LYS A 97 -5.35 -11.91 8.06
N CYS A 98 -4.14 -11.72 7.54
CA CYS A 98 -3.50 -12.66 6.63
C CYS A 98 -2.32 -13.43 7.23
N GLY A 99 -1.71 -12.99 8.33
CA GLY A 99 -0.48 -13.56 8.89
C GLY A 99 -0.56 -15.03 9.33
N ASN A 100 -1.77 -15.57 9.54
CA ASN A 100 -1.95 -16.97 9.88
C ASN A 100 -1.79 -17.90 8.66
N ASP A 101 -2.22 -17.47 7.47
CA ASP A 101 -2.26 -18.31 6.27
C ASP A 101 -1.24 -17.87 5.20
N PHE A 102 -0.69 -16.68 5.34
CA PHE A 102 0.38 -16.17 4.50
C PHE A 102 1.64 -15.87 5.29
N GLN A 103 2.79 -16.00 4.62
CA GLN A 103 4.00 -15.32 5.03
C GLN A 103 3.94 -13.88 4.48
N VAL A 104 3.60 -12.92 5.34
CA VAL A 104 3.58 -11.50 4.93
C VAL A 104 5.00 -10.97 4.81
N CYS A 105 5.34 -10.43 3.65
CA CYS A 105 6.66 -9.92 3.32
C CYS A 105 6.57 -8.48 2.83
N LEU A 106 7.16 -7.55 3.58
CA LEU A 106 7.34 -6.18 3.16
C LEU A 106 8.62 -6.08 2.32
N VAL A 107 8.52 -5.50 1.14
CA VAL A 107 9.62 -5.45 0.17
C VAL A 107 9.87 -4.00 -0.22
N ASP A 108 11.09 -3.54 -0.01
CA ASP A 108 11.58 -2.24 -0.44
C ASP A 108 12.54 -2.36 -1.65
N ASP A 109 12.89 -1.23 -2.24
CA ASP A 109 13.80 -1.19 -3.38
C ASP A 109 15.18 -1.80 -3.08
N ALA A 110 15.65 -1.76 -1.82
CA ALA A 110 16.94 -2.31 -1.42
C ALA A 110 16.88 -3.84 -1.28
N SER A 111 15.71 -4.40 -1.05
CA SER A 111 15.49 -5.84 -0.92
C SER A 111 15.60 -6.57 -2.26
N PHE A 112 15.30 -5.90 -3.38
CA PHE A 112 15.31 -6.55 -4.70
C PHE A 112 16.63 -7.19 -5.04
N ASN A 113 17.75 -6.51 -4.76
CA ASN A 113 19.09 -7.03 -5.04
C ASN A 113 19.45 -8.28 -4.22
N LYS A 114 18.75 -8.50 -3.10
CA LYS A 114 19.01 -9.63 -2.20
C LYS A 114 18.13 -10.84 -2.49
N ILE A 115 16.91 -10.60 -2.98
CA ILE A 115 15.88 -11.62 -3.12
C ILE A 115 15.62 -12.05 -4.56
N ILE A 116 15.86 -11.19 -5.56
CA ILE A 116 15.63 -11.53 -6.97
C ILE A 116 16.92 -12.12 -7.56
N PRO A 117 16.91 -13.39 -8.02
CA PRO A 117 18.07 -13.98 -8.66
C PRO A 117 18.55 -13.17 -9.87
N GLY A 118 19.83 -12.83 -9.90
CA GLY A 118 20.44 -12.09 -11.01
C GLY A 118 20.09 -10.61 -11.11
N TRP A 119 19.41 -10.03 -10.10
CA TRP A 119 19.06 -8.62 -10.09
C TRP A 119 20.23 -7.75 -9.65
N THR A 120 20.71 -6.90 -10.55
CA THR A 120 21.88 -6.02 -10.30
C THR A 120 21.51 -4.54 -10.24
N THR A 121 20.32 -4.18 -10.70
CA THR A 121 19.89 -2.78 -10.82
C THR A 121 19.53 -2.18 -9.47
N ARG A 122 20.12 -1.04 -9.14
CA ARG A 122 19.75 -0.24 -7.96
C ARG A 122 18.61 0.69 -8.31
N VAL A 123 17.38 0.24 -8.07
CA VAL A 123 16.14 0.96 -8.42
C VAL A 123 16.08 2.35 -7.80
N GLN A 124 16.61 2.52 -6.59
CA GLN A 124 16.64 3.80 -5.88
C GLN A 124 17.38 4.92 -6.63
N ASN A 125 18.32 4.55 -7.52
CA ASN A 125 19.16 5.50 -8.25
C ASN A 125 18.55 5.88 -9.61
N LEU A 126 17.44 5.28 -9.98
CA LEU A 126 16.79 5.54 -11.26
C LEU A 126 15.86 6.75 -11.20
N PRO A 127 15.78 7.57 -12.25
CA PRO A 127 14.81 8.65 -12.34
C PRO A 127 13.40 8.10 -12.62
N ASN A 128 12.37 8.84 -12.20
CA ASN A 128 11.01 8.58 -12.66
C ASN A 128 10.89 8.99 -14.15
N PRO A 129 10.10 8.27 -14.99
CA PRO A 129 9.22 7.14 -14.63
C PRO A 129 9.90 5.77 -14.59
N LEU A 130 11.16 5.65 -15.08
CA LEU A 130 11.88 4.37 -15.17
C LEU A 130 11.97 3.64 -13.81
N GLN A 131 12.13 4.38 -12.71
CA GLN A 131 12.14 3.80 -11.37
C GLN A 131 10.86 2.99 -11.10
N GLN A 132 9.70 3.54 -11.42
CA GLN A 132 8.41 2.87 -11.23
C GLN A 132 8.25 1.66 -12.15
N HIS A 133 8.71 1.75 -13.40
CA HIS A 133 8.70 0.63 -14.34
C HIS A 133 9.55 -0.55 -13.83
N MET A 134 10.73 -0.24 -13.30
CA MET A 134 11.61 -1.25 -12.71
C MET A 134 11.04 -1.87 -11.44
N ARG A 135 10.25 -1.14 -10.65
CA ARG A 135 9.51 -1.69 -9.50
C ARG A 135 8.46 -2.71 -9.95
N TYR A 136 7.69 -2.42 -11.01
CA TYR A 136 6.74 -3.39 -11.57
C TYR A 136 7.44 -4.66 -12.05
N LEU A 137 8.55 -4.52 -12.77
CA LEU A 137 9.36 -5.66 -13.23
C LEU A 137 9.90 -6.47 -12.04
N ALA A 138 10.43 -5.81 -11.02
CA ALA A 138 10.95 -6.47 -9.83
C ALA A 138 9.87 -7.29 -9.13
N MET A 139 8.67 -6.72 -8.94
CA MET A 139 7.55 -7.42 -8.32
C MET A 139 7.06 -8.61 -9.17
N ALA A 140 7.01 -8.47 -10.50
CA ALA A 140 6.68 -9.59 -11.39
C ALA A 140 7.72 -10.72 -11.30
N LYS A 141 9.02 -10.40 -11.24
CA LYS A 141 10.09 -11.38 -11.02
C LYS A 141 10.00 -12.07 -9.67
N LEU A 142 9.62 -11.35 -8.59
CA LEU A 142 9.40 -11.95 -7.29
C LEU A 142 8.23 -12.95 -7.34
N LEU A 143 7.11 -12.56 -7.93
CA LEU A 143 5.96 -13.44 -8.11
C LEU A 143 6.33 -14.67 -8.97
N TYR A 144 7.11 -14.50 -10.04
CA TYR A 144 7.57 -15.63 -10.84
C TYR A 144 8.46 -16.58 -10.03
N SER A 145 9.46 -16.05 -9.31
CA SER A 145 10.47 -16.85 -8.62
C SER A 145 9.92 -17.56 -7.37
N TYR A 146 8.99 -16.95 -6.65
CA TYR A 146 8.52 -17.45 -5.35
C TYR A 146 7.01 -17.74 -5.31
N GLY A 147 6.25 -17.26 -6.27
CA GLY A 147 4.79 -17.31 -6.22
C GLY A 147 4.18 -16.37 -5.19
N GLY A 148 2.91 -16.61 -4.87
CA GLY A 148 2.16 -15.85 -3.86
C GLY A 148 1.28 -14.77 -4.46
N MET A 149 0.94 -13.78 -3.64
CA MET A 149 0.06 -12.68 -4.01
C MET A 149 0.70 -11.35 -3.64
N MET A 150 0.55 -10.35 -4.48
CA MET A 150 0.95 -8.97 -4.23
C MET A 150 -0.27 -8.11 -3.97
N ILE A 151 -0.20 -7.24 -2.95
CA ILE A 151 -1.19 -6.20 -2.66
C ILE A 151 -0.48 -4.89 -2.30
N PRO A 152 -1.06 -3.73 -2.58
CA PRO A 152 -0.45 -2.45 -2.25
C PRO A 152 -0.50 -2.15 -0.74
N PRO A 153 0.43 -1.34 -0.20
CA PRO A 153 0.46 -0.96 1.21
C PRO A 153 -0.72 -0.07 1.61
N SER A 154 -1.44 0.49 0.65
CA SER A 154 -2.66 1.29 0.83
C SER A 154 -3.94 0.46 0.92
N PHE A 155 -3.84 -0.87 1.04
CA PHE A 155 -4.98 -1.77 1.11
C PHE A 155 -5.44 -1.96 2.57
N ILE A 156 -6.70 -1.64 2.87
CA ILE A 156 -7.33 -1.96 4.16
C ILE A 156 -7.83 -3.39 4.10
N CYS A 157 -7.21 -4.28 4.85
CA CYS A 157 -7.59 -5.68 4.88
C CYS A 157 -8.70 -5.91 5.93
N LEU A 158 -9.87 -6.37 5.50
CA LEU A 158 -11.02 -6.63 6.36
C LEU A 158 -11.19 -8.13 6.64
N ARG A 159 -10.78 -8.97 5.70
CA ARG A 159 -10.84 -10.44 5.78
C ARG A 159 -9.57 -11.07 5.25
N ASN A 160 -9.34 -12.33 5.62
CA ASN A 160 -8.22 -13.10 5.12
C ASN A 160 -8.29 -13.26 3.58
N LEU A 161 -7.19 -12.96 2.90
CA LEU A 161 -7.08 -13.00 1.43
C LEU A 161 -6.76 -14.41 0.89
N TYR A 162 -6.59 -15.42 1.77
CA TYR A 162 -6.23 -16.77 1.34
C TYR A 162 -7.29 -17.38 0.42
N SER A 163 -8.57 -17.12 0.67
CA SER A 163 -9.65 -17.58 -0.20
C SER A 163 -9.57 -16.94 -1.59
N VAL A 164 -9.21 -15.66 -1.68
CA VAL A 164 -9.01 -14.94 -2.95
C VAL A 164 -7.83 -15.53 -3.70
N TYR A 165 -6.70 -15.75 -3.02
CA TYR A 165 -5.52 -16.37 -3.59
C TYR A 165 -5.81 -17.79 -4.08
N SER A 166 -6.40 -18.65 -3.26
CA SER A 166 -6.66 -20.05 -3.60
C SER A 166 -7.60 -20.19 -4.81
N VAL A 167 -8.66 -19.37 -4.88
CA VAL A 167 -9.55 -19.32 -6.05
C VAL A 167 -8.78 -18.81 -7.28
N GLY A 168 -7.96 -17.77 -7.12
CA GLY A 168 -7.19 -17.18 -8.22
C GLY A 168 -6.20 -18.14 -8.87
N VAL A 169 -5.58 -19.02 -8.09
CA VAL A 169 -4.58 -19.97 -8.61
C VAL A 169 -5.14 -21.37 -8.89
N SER A 170 -6.37 -21.71 -8.46
CA SER A 170 -6.94 -23.03 -8.63
C SER A 170 -7.33 -23.37 -10.06
N ASN A 171 -7.83 -22.37 -10.79
CA ASN A 171 -8.28 -22.54 -12.18
C ASN A 171 -7.22 -22.10 -13.19
N MET A 172 -6.37 -21.17 -12.80
CA MET A 172 -5.32 -20.57 -13.61
C MET A 172 -4.06 -20.38 -12.78
N THR A 173 -2.90 -20.41 -13.41
CA THR A 173 -1.63 -20.27 -12.70
C THR A 173 -1.31 -18.81 -12.32
N MET A 174 -2.12 -17.85 -12.80
CA MET A 174 -1.98 -16.41 -12.52
C MET A 174 -3.36 -15.75 -12.45
N PHE A 175 -3.49 -14.77 -11.57
CA PHE A 175 -4.67 -13.90 -11.46
C PHE A 175 -4.28 -12.45 -11.24
N THR A 176 -5.22 -11.55 -11.52
CA THR A 176 -5.11 -10.11 -11.25
C THR A 176 -6.40 -9.57 -10.66
N GLY A 177 -6.32 -8.52 -9.87
CA GLY A 177 -7.48 -7.78 -9.39
C GLY A 177 -7.97 -6.75 -10.41
N GLU A 178 -9.27 -6.66 -10.58
CA GLU A 178 -9.92 -5.57 -11.29
C GLU A 178 -9.99 -4.35 -10.36
N LEU A 179 -9.54 -3.18 -10.84
CA LEU A 179 -9.63 -1.90 -10.14
C LEU A 179 -10.20 -0.83 -11.08
N ILE A 180 -10.42 0.38 -10.55
CA ILE A 180 -10.79 1.53 -11.38
C ILE A 180 -9.63 1.84 -12.33
N ALA A 181 -9.94 1.99 -13.60
CA ALA A 181 -8.95 2.29 -14.62
C ALA A 181 -8.38 3.71 -14.44
N THR A 182 -7.06 3.82 -14.40
CA THR A 182 -6.33 5.10 -14.23
C THR A 182 -5.45 5.45 -15.42
N SER A 183 -5.33 4.54 -16.40
CA SER A 183 -4.58 4.72 -17.64
C SER A 183 -5.49 5.20 -18.80
N ASN A 184 -4.96 5.24 -20.00
CA ASN A 184 -5.73 5.59 -21.22
C ASN A 184 -7.00 4.73 -21.41
N THR A 185 -7.05 3.55 -20.78
CA THR A 185 -8.24 2.69 -20.77
C THR A 185 -9.43 3.29 -20.02
N SER A 186 -9.20 4.26 -19.12
CA SER A 186 -10.27 4.97 -18.37
C SER A 186 -11.27 5.71 -19.26
N THR A 187 -10.90 6.04 -20.48
CA THR A 187 -11.78 6.66 -21.47
C THR A 187 -12.75 5.67 -22.11
N ILE A 188 -12.44 4.37 -22.03
CA ILE A 188 -13.19 3.29 -22.68
C ILE A 188 -13.96 2.47 -21.64
N THR A 189 -13.35 2.20 -20.50
CA THR A 189 -13.93 1.38 -19.44
C THR A 189 -13.62 1.95 -18.05
N THR A 190 -14.57 1.80 -17.12
CA THR A 190 -14.42 2.24 -15.73
C THR A 190 -13.52 1.30 -14.93
N PHE A 191 -13.54 -0.01 -15.25
CA PHE A 191 -12.78 -1.02 -14.51
C PHE A 191 -11.86 -1.79 -15.46
N PHE A 192 -10.65 -2.08 -14.98
CA PHE A 192 -9.66 -2.79 -15.78
C PHE A 192 -8.70 -3.61 -14.88
N PRO A 193 -8.08 -4.68 -15.41
CA PRO A 193 -7.05 -5.43 -14.68
C PRO A 193 -5.90 -4.54 -14.22
N SER A 194 -5.46 -4.72 -12.99
CA SER A 194 -4.44 -3.87 -12.38
C SER A 194 -3.20 -4.66 -12.00
N MET A 195 -2.03 -4.09 -12.28
CA MET A 195 -0.75 -4.63 -11.81
C MET A 195 -0.54 -4.46 -10.29
N LYS A 196 -1.38 -3.68 -9.60
CA LYS A 196 -1.23 -3.43 -8.16
C LYS A 196 -1.68 -4.61 -7.30
N ILE A 197 -2.57 -5.46 -7.82
CA ILE A 197 -3.05 -6.68 -7.16
C ILE A 197 -2.88 -7.84 -8.13
N MET A 198 -1.91 -8.69 -7.90
CA MET A 198 -1.62 -9.86 -8.74
C MET A 198 -1.19 -11.04 -7.86
N GLY A 199 -1.36 -12.24 -8.38
CA GLY A 199 -0.84 -13.44 -7.74
C GLY A 199 -0.66 -14.58 -8.73
N CYS A 200 0.23 -15.49 -8.39
CA CYS A 200 0.46 -16.69 -9.20
C CYS A 200 1.07 -17.83 -8.36
N LEU A 201 1.10 -19.01 -8.95
CA LEU A 201 1.94 -20.10 -8.48
C LEU A 201 3.42 -19.81 -8.83
N LYS A 202 4.32 -20.37 -8.04
CA LYS A 202 5.76 -20.30 -8.31
C LYS A 202 6.04 -20.84 -9.72
N GLU A 203 6.92 -20.14 -10.44
CA GLU A 203 7.33 -20.49 -11.81
C GLU A 203 6.16 -20.61 -12.81
N SER A 204 5.10 -19.82 -12.59
CA SER A 204 3.96 -19.75 -13.51
C SER A 204 4.41 -19.36 -14.91
N PRO A 205 4.11 -20.16 -15.95
CA PRO A 205 4.52 -19.84 -17.33
C PRO A 205 3.97 -18.48 -17.79
N VAL A 206 2.73 -18.15 -17.43
CA VAL A 206 2.10 -16.89 -17.81
C VAL A 206 2.77 -15.70 -17.11
N MET A 207 3.19 -15.85 -15.85
CA MET A 207 3.96 -14.82 -15.15
C MET A 207 5.35 -14.68 -15.79
N GLY A 208 5.98 -15.77 -16.25
CA GLY A 208 7.22 -15.72 -17.04
C GLY A 208 7.07 -14.95 -18.34
N ASP A 209 6.00 -15.22 -19.10
CA ASP A 209 5.65 -14.46 -20.31
C ASP A 209 5.46 -12.97 -19.99
N PHE A 210 4.80 -12.64 -18.86
CA PHE A 210 4.59 -11.27 -18.41
C PHE A 210 5.90 -10.56 -18.03
N VAL A 211 6.82 -11.24 -17.35
CA VAL A 211 8.17 -10.72 -17.05
C VAL A 211 8.90 -10.38 -18.34
N ASN A 212 8.91 -11.29 -19.31
CA ASN A 212 9.55 -11.06 -20.62
C ASN A 212 8.93 -9.88 -21.36
N TYR A 213 7.60 -9.76 -21.32
CA TYR A 213 6.89 -8.61 -21.89
C TYR A 213 7.30 -7.29 -21.21
N LEU A 214 7.39 -7.24 -19.87
CA LEU A 214 7.82 -6.06 -19.14
C LEU A 214 9.28 -5.69 -19.46
N GLU A 215 10.17 -6.66 -19.57
CA GLU A 215 11.58 -6.41 -19.97
C GLU A 215 11.66 -5.79 -21.36
N GLN A 216 10.91 -6.29 -22.31
CA GLN A 216 10.82 -5.72 -23.66
C GLN A 216 10.21 -4.32 -23.64
N ALA A 217 9.13 -4.11 -22.90
CA ALA A 217 8.48 -2.82 -22.76
C ALA A 217 9.41 -1.77 -22.14
N ILE A 218 10.17 -2.12 -21.10
CA ILE A 218 11.12 -1.21 -20.44
C ILE A 218 12.32 -0.91 -21.35
N SER A 219 12.75 -1.86 -22.17
CA SER A 219 13.85 -1.63 -23.12
C SER A 219 13.46 -0.76 -24.31
N SER A 220 12.17 -0.60 -24.55
CA SER A 220 11.62 0.34 -25.55
C SER A 220 11.60 1.76 -24.96
N ASP A 221 11.73 2.77 -25.83
CA ASP A 221 11.74 4.18 -25.40
C ASP A 221 10.31 4.67 -25.07
N TYR A 222 9.86 4.38 -23.84
CA TYR A 222 8.59 4.87 -23.32
C TYR A 222 8.82 6.13 -22.48
N THR A 223 8.43 7.27 -23.00
CA THR A 223 8.55 8.57 -22.30
C THR A 223 7.35 8.91 -21.44
N ALA A 224 6.17 8.32 -21.71
CA ALA A 224 4.93 8.59 -20.99
C ALA A 224 4.54 7.44 -20.05
N GLU A 225 4.45 7.73 -18.73
CA GLU A 225 4.05 6.77 -17.70
C GLU A 225 2.67 6.14 -17.96
N MET A 226 1.72 6.94 -18.48
CA MET A 226 0.36 6.47 -18.79
C MET A 226 0.35 5.43 -19.93
N GLU A 227 1.22 5.55 -20.89
CA GLU A 227 1.34 4.60 -21.99
C GLU A 227 2.02 3.32 -21.51
N PHE A 228 3.03 3.43 -20.66
CA PHE A 228 3.68 2.26 -20.08
C PHE A 228 2.69 1.42 -19.26
N THR A 229 1.94 2.03 -18.33
CA THR A 229 0.99 1.28 -17.49
C THR A 229 -0.17 0.72 -18.31
N GLY A 230 -0.62 1.41 -19.34
CA GLY A 230 -1.68 0.98 -20.24
C GLY A 230 -1.30 -0.25 -21.07
N GLY A 231 -0.07 -0.36 -21.53
CA GLY A 231 0.45 -1.50 -22.29
C GLY A 231 0.37 -2.82 -21.52
N PRO A 232 1.04 -2.96 -20.36
CA PRO A 232 0.99 -4.15 -19.52
C PRO A 232 -0.42 -4.54 -19.09
N GLN A 233 -1.28 -3.56 -18.76
CA GLN A 233 -2.67 -3.83 -18.41
C GLN A 233 -3.47 -4.42 -19.59
N ARG A 234 -3.28 -3.91 -20.82
CA ARG A 234 -3.89 -4.48 -22.03
C ARG A 234 -3.37 -5.89 -22.29
N TRP A 235 -2.07 -6.13 -22.15
CA TRP A 235 -1.50 -7.46 -22.27
C TRP A 235 -2.16 -8.46 -21.30
N ILE A 236 -2.32 -8.06 -20.03
CA ILE A 236 -3.01 -8.89 -19.02
C ILE A 236 -4.46 -9.16 -19.44
N TYR A 237 -5.17 -8.13 -19.94
CA TYR A 237 -6.55 -8.27 -20.39
C TYR A 237 -6.68 -9.23 -21.58
N GLU A 238 -5.80 -9.12 -22.56
CA GLU A 238 -5.74 -10.04 -23.71
C GLU A 238 -5.51 -11.48 -23.25
N LYS A 239 -4.58 -11.71 -22.33
CA LYS A 239 -4.32 -13.04 -21.76
C LYS A 239 -5.49 -13.56 -20.90
N ALA A 240 -6.27 -12.68 -20.30
CA ALA A 240 -7.50 -13.07 -19.63
C ALA A 240 -8.61 -13.48 -20.63
N LEU A 241 -8.72 -12.81 -21.76
CA LEU A 241 -9.63 -13.23 -22.86
C LEU A 241 -9.24 -14.59 -23.46
N GLU A 242 -7.94 -14.91 -23.45
CA GLU A 242 -7.41 -16.24 -23.82
C GLU A 242 -7.63 -17.30 -22.72
N ASN A 243 -8.29 -16.99 -21.60
CA ASN A 243 -8.45 -17.83 -20.43
C ASN A 243 -7.14 -18.29 -19.81
N ARG A 244 -6.07 -17.48 -19.86
CA ARG A 244 -4.77 -17.76 -19.25
C ARG A 244 -4.58 -17.03 -17.91
N ILE A 245 -5.31 -15.95 -17.68
CA ILE A 245 -5.25 -15.12 -16.45
C ILE A 245 -6.69 -14.97 -15.92
N MET A 246 -6.87 -15.19 -14.61
CA MET A 246 -8.14 -14.93 -13.95
C MET A 246 -8.24 -13.47 -13.50
N ILE A 247 -9.35 -12.80 -13.82
CA ILE A 247 -9.64 -11.46 -13.31
C ILE A 247 -10.55 -11.60 -12.08
N ILE A 248 -10.08 -11.14 -10.94
CA ILE A 248 -10.84 -11.09 -9.68
C ILE A 248 -11.64 -9.79 -9.64
N ASN A 249 -12.95 -9.89 -9.42
CA ASN A 249 -13.87 -8.76 -9.51
C ASN A 249 -13.55 -7.64 -8.49
N ALA A 250 -13.67 -6.40 -8.91
CA ALA A 250 -13.42 -5.18 -8.13
C ALA A 250 -14.27 -5.07 -6.85
N LYS A 251 -15.41 -5.79 -6.73
CA LYS A 251 -16.22 -5.85 -5.50
C LYS A 251 -15.44 -6.42 -4.32
N ILE A 252 -14.52 -7.35 -4.57
CA ILE A 252 -13.69 -8.00 -3.55
C ILE A 252 -12.71 -7.01 -2.93
N PHE A 253 -12.25 -6.04 -3.73
CA PHE A 253 -11.24 -5.03 -3.34
C PHE A 253 -11.84 -3.66 -3.01
N GLY A 254 -13.17 -3.56 -2.90
CA GLY A 254 -13.86 -2.34 -2.53
C GLY A 254 -13.81 -1.21 -3.56
N ALA A 255 -13.35 -1.49 -4.79
CA ALA A 255 -13.36 -0.52 -5.88
C ALA A 255 -14.74 -0.43 -6.58
N LYS A 256 -15.64 -1.37 -6.27
CA LYS A 256 -17.01 -1.46 -6.81
C LYS A 256 -17.99 -1.69 -5.66
N ASP A 257 -19.10 -0.94 -5.64
CA ASP A 257 -20.17 -1.14 -4.69
C ASP A 257 -21.03 -2.39 -5.02
N ARG A 258 -22.04 -2.67 -4.20
CA ARG A 258 -22.96 -3.79 -4.43
C ARG A 258 -23.72 -3.68 -5.74
N SER A 259 -24.06 -2.46 -6.15
CA SER A 259 -24.81 -2.19 -7.39
C SER A 259 -23.92 -2.22 -8.64
N GLY A 260 -22.62 -2.26 -8.49
CA GLY A 260 -21.65 -2.27 -9.59
C GLY A 260 -21.07 -0.90 -9.94
N ASN A 261 -21.38 0.14 -9.17
CA ASN A 261 -20.83 1.47 -9.38
C ASN A 261 -19.40 1.58 -8.84
N ALA A 262 -18.60 2.45 -9.44
CA ALA A 262 -17.24 2.73 -8.98
C ALA A 262 -17.25 3.49 -7.65
N VAL A 263 -16.44 3.05 -6.69
CA VAL A 263 -16.22 3.72 -5.43
C VAL A 263 -15.02 4.63 -5.57
N MET A 264 -15.27 5.91 -5.80
CA MET A 264 -14.26 6.93 -6.06
C MET A 264 -13.53 7.35 -4.76
N LEU A 265 -12.37 7.96 -4.90
CA LEU A 265 -11.58 8.46 -3.74
C LEU A 265 -12.35 9.52 -2.95
N GLU A 266 -13.12 10.35 -3.62
CA GLU A 266 -14.00 11.35 -2.99
C GLU A 266 -15.00 10.69 -2.03
N THR A 267 -15.56 9.56 -2.42
CA THR A 267 -16.46 8.75 -1.58
C THR A 267 -15.72 8.17 -0.38
N LEU A 268 -14.49 7.65 -0.59
CA LEU A 268 -13.69 7.06 0.48
C LEU A 268 -13.22 8.08 1.53
N ILE A 269 -13.01 9.34 1.11
CA ILE A 269 -12.63 10.46 2.01
C ILE A 269 -13.88 11.14 2.58
N GLY A 270 -15.04 10.95 1.98
CA GLY A 270 -16.32 11.43 2.50
C GLY A 270 -16.79 10.62 3.72
N ASP A 271 -17.93 11.04 4.24
CA ASP A 271 -18.61 10.45 5.42
C ASP A 271 -19.75 9.50 5.05
N VAL A 272 -20.14 9.46 3.77
CA VAL A 272 -21.25 8.66 3.26
C VAL A 272 -20.89 7.19 3.19
N ASP A 273 -21.68 6.34 3.84
CA ASP A 273 -21.47 4.90 3.84
C ASP A 273 -21.76 4.28 2.46
N VAL A 274 -20.87 3.39 2.03
CA VAL A 274 -21.00 2.63 0.79
C VAL A 274 -21.56 1.24 1.10
N GLN A 275 -22.58 0.85 0.34
CA GLN A 275 -23.11 -0.50 0.43
C GLN A 275 -22.23 -1.47 -0.37
N TYR A 276 -21.28 -2.08 0.32
CA TYR A 276 -20.42 -3.10 -0.26
C TYR A 276 -21.10 -4.46 -0.38
N ASP A 277 -20.59 -5.26 -1.29
CA ASP A 277 -20.99 -6.66 -1.43
C ASP A 277 -20.50 -7.51 -0.25
N LYS A 278 -21.19 -8.63 0.00
CA LYS A 278 -20.80 -9.59 1.06
C LYS A 278 -19.44 -10.26 0.79
N THR A 279 -18.96 -10.25 -0.43
CA THR A 279 -17.67 -10.80 -0.86
C THR A 279 -16.49 -9.86 -0.58
N LEU A 280 -16.75 -8.63 -0.10
CA LEU A 280 -15.71 -7.66 0.23
C LEU A 280 -14.65 -8.28 1.14
N SER A 281 -13.39 -8.28 0.69
CA SER A 281 -12.23 -8.75 1.48
C SER A 281 -11.37 -7.60 2.00
N GLY A 282 -11.44 -6.44 1.35
CA GLY A 282 -10.78 -5.22 1.79
C GLY A 282 -11.05 -4.05 0.85
N ILE A 283 -10.48 -2.90 1.17
CA ILE A 283 -10.67 -1.67 0.41
C ILE A 283 -9.33 -1.18 -0.11
N TYR A 284 -9.21 -1.11 -1.42
CA TYR A 284 -8.06 -0.50 -2.09
C TYR A 284 -8.21 1.02 -2.11
N ILE A 285 -7.16 1.72 -1.70
CA ILE A 285 -7.05 3.18 -1.77
C ILE A 285 -6.00 3.50 -2.84
N ASP A 286 -6.37 4.27 -3.86
CA ASP A 286 -5.40 4.74 -4.85
C ASP A 286 -4.55 5.87 -4.26
N ASP A 287 -3.44 5.49 -3.67
CA ASP A 287 -2.54 6.39 -2.95
C ASP A 287 -1.76 7.34 -3.88
N ASP A 288 -1.56 6.96 -5.13
CA ASP A 288 -0.94 7.82 -6.14
C ASP A 288 -1.88 8.97 -6.51
N GLU A 289 -3.15 8.66 -6.74
CA GLU A 289 -4.18 9.67 -7.02
C GLU A 289 -4.44 10.57 -5.81
N LEU A 290 -4.40 10.04 -4.59
CA LEU A 290 -4.51 10.83 -3.36
C LEU A 290 -3.43 11.90 -3.25
N VAL A 291 -2.20 11.60 -3.65
CA VAL A 291 -1.09 12.55 -3.63
C VAL A 291 -1.21 13.57 -4.75
N LYS A 292 -1.61 13.16 -5.94
CA LYS A 292 -1.72 14.02 -7.13
C LYS A 292 -2.84 15.05 -7.00
N ARG A 293 -3.98 14.69 -6.39
CA ARG A 293 -5.15 15.57 -6.28
C ARG A 293 -5.02 16.54 -5.12
N THR A 294 -4.92 17.83 -5.42
CA THR A 294 -4.72 18.90 -4.44
C THR A 294 -5.84 18.95 -3.41
N SER A 295 -7.08 18.65 -3.80
CA SER A 295 -8.26 18.62 -2.92
C SER A 295 -8.25 17.47 -1.93
N LEU A 296 -7.49 16.39 -2.18
CA LEU A 296 -7.48 15.17 -1.38
C LEU A 296 -6.16 14.94 -0.63
N ASN A 297 -5.10 15.65 -1.01
CA ASN A 297 -3.75 15.39 -0.47
C ASN A 297 -3.59 15.73 1.03
N TRP A 298 -4.54 16.43 1.63
CA TRP A 298 -4.57 16.69 3.06
C TRP A 298 -4.66 15.38 3.87
N PHE A 299 -5.41 14.40 3.37
CA PHE A 299 -5.57 13.09 4.01
C PHE A 299 -4.23 12.36 4.18
N VAL A 300 -3.37 12.40 3.17
CA VAL A 300 -2.04 11.77 3.21
C VAL A 300 -1.13 12.34 4.30
N ARG A 301 -1.45 13.57 4.76
CA ARG A 301 -0.67 14.28 5.79
C ARG A 301 -1.16 14.01 7.22
N MET A 302 -2.30 13.37 7.38
CA MET A 302 -2.85 13.05 8.69
C MET A 302 -1.97 12.04 9.42
N SER A 303 -1.81 12.22 10.72
CA SER A 303 -1.24 11.20 11.58
C SER A 303 -2.17 9.98 11.67
N PRO A 304 -1.69 8.79 12.02
CA PRO A 304 -2.54 7.62 12.19
C PRO A 304 -3.73 7.88 13.13
N ARG A 305 -3.49 8.60 14.22
CA ARG A 305 -4.54 8.97 15.17
C ARG A 305 -5.61 9.87 14.54
N GLN A 306 -5.20 10.91 13.80
CA GLN A 306 -6.13 11.79 13.09
C GLN A 306 -6.97 11.04 12.05
N VAL A 307 -6.39 10.06 11.37
CA VAL A 307 -7.13 9.21 10.42
C VAL A 307 -8.19 8.39 11.15
N LEU A 308 -7.86 7.79 12.30
CA LEU A 308 -8.79 6.99 13.09
C LEU A 308 -9.88 7.83 13.75
N GLU A 309 -9.60 9.10 14.08
CA GLU A 309 -10.55 10.07 14.66
C GLU A 309 -11.36 10.82 13.58
N SER A 310 -11.06 10.60 12.29
CA SER A 310 -11.76 11.29 11.18
C SER A 310 -13.10 10.64 10.86
N ASP A 311 -14.07 11.46 10.42
CA ASP A 311 -15.37 10.97 9.93
C ASP A 311 -15.31 10.36 8.51
N THR A 312 -14.10 10.17 7.96
CA THR A 312 -13.94 9.58 6.64
C THR A 312 -14.29 8.10 6.62
N LEU A 313 -14.79 7.61 5.49
CA LEU A 313 -15.06 6.18 5.31
C LEU A 313 -13.79 5.33 5.51
N ILE A 314 -12.63 5.82 5.04
CA ILE A 314 -11.32 5.20 5.29
C ILE A 314 -11.05 5.09 6.80
N GLY A 315 -11.26 6.16 7.56
CA GLY A 315 -11.07 6.17 9.02
C GLY A 315 -11.96 5.13 9.71
N LYS A 316 -13.23 5.07 9.36
CA LYS A 316 -14.20 4.08 9.90
C LYS A 316 -13.74 2.64 9.62
N TYR A 317 -13.33 2.32 8.39
CA TYR A 317 -12.86 0.96 8.06
C TYR A 317 -11.52 0.61 8.69
N LEU A 318 -10.62 1.58 8.83
CA LEU A 318 -9.36 1.38 9.57
C LEU A 318 -9.61 1.15 11.07
N LEU A 319 -10.57 1.82 11.69
CA LEU A 319 -11.02 1.53 13.05
C LEU A 319 -11.52 0.08 13.18
N ILE A 320 -12.41 -0.34 12.29
CA ILE A 320 -12.96 -1.70 12.29
C ILE A 320 -11.85 -2.74 12.10
N SER A 321 -10.91 -2.50 11.17
CA SER A 321 -9.85 -3.46 10.86
C SER A 321 -8.80 -3.57 11.95
N ASN A 322 -8.59 -2.50 12.75
CA ASN A 322 -7.58 -2.43 13.81
C ASN A 322 -8.19 -2.50 15.24
N ALA A 323 -9.46 -2.83 15.38
CA ALA A 323 -10.21 -2.74 16.65
C ALA A 323 -9.58 -3.51 17.83
N LYS A 324 -8.73 -4.49 17.59
CA LYS A 324 -8.02 -5.24 18.65
C LYS A 324 -6.87 -4.46 19.31
N TYR A 325 -6.41 -3.38 18.71
CA TYR A 325 -5.23 -2.60 19.14
C TYR A 325 -5.58 -1.20 19.65
N LEU A 326 -6.86 -0.85 19.63
CA LEU A 326 -7.42 0.39 20.15
C LEU A 326 -8.04 0.18 21.52
#